data_6dec8ae15b761e258fe637e0a3d1c7fc
#
_entry.id   6dec8ae15b761e258fe637e0a3d1c7fc
#
_cell.length_a   1.000
_cell.length_b   1.000
_cell.length_c   1.000
_cell.angle_alpha   90.00
_cell.angle_beta   90.00
_cell.angle_gamma   90.00
#
_symmetry.space_group_name_H-M   'P 1'
#
loop_
_entity.id
_entity.type
_entity.pdbx_description
1 polymer ?
#
loop_
_entity_poly.entity_id
_entity_poly.type
_entity_poly.pdbx_seq_one_letter_code
_entity_poly.pdbx_strand_id
1 'polypeptide(L)'
;PGVVMGHGDEYQLSNTAGMTAYKLMQTTGKSVVIGHTHRLGLVYESKGHSGNIRTTFALESGNLMNMASSGAAYLKPRGAANWQLGFGLIESDGKHHFPQVVPMRKDGGFTWGGKSF
;
A
#
# COMPACT_ATOMS: atom_id res chain seq x y z
N PRO A 1 16.88 6.53 -9.37
CA PRO A 1 16.13 6.00 -8.24
C PRO A 1 14.80 5.42 -8.72
N GLY A 2 14.72 4.11 -8.79
CA GLY A 2 13.50 3.40 -9.23
C GLY A 2 12.59 3.06 -8.06
N VAL A 3 11.37 2.64 -8.40
CA VAL A 3 10.42 2.02 -7.47
C VAL A 3 10.53 0.52 -7.64
N VAL A 4 10.63 -0.21 -6.53
CA VAL A 4 10.55 -1.68 -6.52
C VAL A 4 9.08 -2.05 -6.42
N MET A 5 8.62 -2.89 -7.33
CA MET A 5 7.26 -3.42 -7.32
C MET A 5 7.31 -4.93 -7.18
N GLY A 6 6.51 -5.48 -6.30
CA GLY A 6 6.45 -6.92 -6.06
C GLY A 6 5.08 -7.37 -5.57
N HIS A 7 4.84 -8.69 -5.59
CA HIS A 7 3.60 -9.23 -5.05
C HIS A 7 3.54 -9.05 -3.53
N GLY A 8 4.60 -9.37 -2.82
CA GLY A 8 4.71 -9.15 -1.38
C GLY A 8 4.61 -10.41 -0.52
N ASP A 9 4.42 -11.58 -1.10
CA ASP A 9 4.33 -12.87 -0.40
C ASP A 9 5.67 -13.40 0.11
N GLU A 10 6.76 -12.90 -0.44
CA GLU A 10 8.13 -13.30 -0.10
C GLU A 10 8.66 -12.64 1.19
N TYR A 11 7.92 -11.69 1.76
CA TYR A 11 8.42 -10.84 2.83
C TYR A 11 7.76 -11.13 4.17
N GLN A 12 8.45 -10.77 5.24
CA GLN A 12 7.91 -10.89 6.59
C GLN A 12 6.67 -9.99 6.76
N LEU A 13 5.50 -10.62 6.80
CA LEU A 13 4.23 -9.92 6.91
C LEU A 13 4.09 -9.21 8.26
N SER A 14 3.51 -8.02 8.23
CA SER A 14 3.07 -7.26 9.39
C SER A 14 1.55 -7.13 9.39
N ASN A 15 0.94 -7.11 10.55
CA ASN A 15 -0.50 -6.87 10.68
C ASN A 15 -0.88 -5.38 10.61
N THR A 16 0.09 -4.48 10.58
CA THR A 16 -0.13 -3.04 10.44
C THR A 16 -0.02 -2.63 8.98
N ALA A 17 -1.03 -1.91 8.47
CA ALA A 17 -1.03 -1.42 7.09
C ALA A 17 0.20 -0.55 6.80
N GLY A 18 0.83 -0.78 5.65
CA GLY A 18 2.05 -0.10 5.22
C GLY A 18 3.35 -0.70 5.76
N MET A 19 3.31 -1.48 6.82
CA MET A 19 4.53 -1.91 7.52
C MET A 19 5.27 -3.05 6.84
N THR A 20 4.61 -3.93 6.09
CA THR A 20 5.30 -4.94 5.29
C THR A 20 6.13 -4.27 4.19
N ALA A 21 5.52 -3.36 3.45
CA ALA A 21 6.21 -2.56 2.43
C ALA A 21 7.31 -1.69 3.03
N TYR A 22 7.09 -1.12 4.22
CA TYR A 22 8.08 -0.31 4.92
C TYR A 22 9.35 -1.10 5.27
N LYS A 23 9.20 -2.30 5.81
CA LYS A 23 10.35 -3.19 6.11
C LYS A 23 11.14 -3.52 4.84
N LEU A 24 10.47 -3.79 3.73
CA LEU A 24 11.13 -4.02 2.45
C LEU A 24 11.84 -2.76 1.95
N MET A 25 11.23 -1.60 2.09
CA MET A 25 11.84 -0.31 1.76
C MET A 25 13.15 -0.10 2.56
N GLN A 26 13.15 -0.42 3.85
CA GLN A 26 14.35 -0.33 4.68
C GLN A 26 15.45 -1.28 4.21
N THR A 27 15.10 -2.49 3.80
CA THR A 27 16.04 -3.49 3.30
C THR A 27 16.63 -3.10 1.95
N THR A 28 15.81 -2.60 1.04
CA THR A 28 16.23 -2.28 -0.34
C THR A 28 16.82 -0.88 -0.48
N GLY A 29 16.51 0.02 0.45
CA GLY A 29 16.85 1.43 0.34
C GLY A 29 16.15 2.16 -0.82
N LYS A 30 15.07 1.59 -1.37
CA LYS A 30 14.31 2.14 -2.50
C LYS A 30 12.83 2.29 -2.12
N SER A 31 12.12 3.17 -2.84
CA SER A 31 10.65 3.19 -2.74
C SER A 31 10.06 1.85 -3.18
N VAL A 32 9.00 1.42 -2.53
CA VAL A 32 8.44 0.06 -2.69
C VAL A 32 6.92 0.12 -2.84
N VAL A 33 6.39 -0.72 -3.70
CA VAL A 33 4.96 -0.98 -3.85
C VAL A 33 4.73 -2.48 -3.80
N ILE A 34 3.84 -2.93 -2.93
CA ILE A 34 3.43 -4.34 -2.87
C ILE A 34 1.92 -4.51 -2.78
N GLY A 35 1.48 -5.69 -3.18
CA GLY A 35 0.11 -6.20 -2.98
C GLY A 35 0.05 -7.22 -1.84
N HIS A 36 -0.58 -8.37 -2.08
CA HIS A 36 -0.68 -9.56 -1.23
C HIS A 36 -1.26 -9.35 0.17
N THR A 37 -0.82 -8.36 0.91
CA THR A 37 -1.22 -8.12 2.31
C THR A 37 -2.69 -7.73 2.47
N HIS A 38 -3.36 -7.34 1.39
CA HIS A 38 -4.72 -6.81 1.35
C HIS A 38 -4.93 -5.57 2.24
N ARG A 39 -3.85 -4.95 2.66
CA ARG A 39 -3.85 -3.71 3.46
C ARG A 39 -3.60 -2.51 2.58
N LEU A 40 -4.20 -1.40 2.93
CA LEU A 40 -4.01 -0.13 2.25
C LEU A 40 -3.20 0.78 3.16
N GLY A 41 -1.97 1.10 2.77
CA GLY A 41 -1.11 1.94 3.59
C GLY A 41 -0.01 2.61 2.79
N LEU A 42 0.35 3.81 3.23
CA LEU A 42 1.43 4.59 2.65
C LEU A 42 2.28 5.17 3.77
N VAL A 43 3.58 4.91 3.71
CA VAL A 43 4.55 5.37 4.70
C VAL A 43 5.71 6.04 3.97
N TYR A 44 6.17 7.16 4.49
CA TYR A 44 7.37 7.84 4.01
C TYR A 44 8.50 7.72 5.01
N GLU A 45 9.72 7.70 4.50
CA GLU A 45 10.94 7.81 5.31
C GLU A 45 11.94 8.72 4.61
N SER A 46 12.51 9.63 5.39
CA SER A 46 13.61 10.49 4.94
C SER A 46 14.88 10.10 5.65
N LYS A 47 15.92 9.83 4.88
CA LYS A 47 17.26 9.52 5.37
C LYS A 47 18.30 10.39 4.68
N GLY A 48 19.34 10.74 5.40
CA GLY A 48 20.46 11.49 4.83
C GLY A 48 21.16 12.34 5.87
N HIS A 49 22.14 13.10 5.40
CA HIS A 49 23.01 13.91 6.21
C HIS A 49 23.43 15.17 5.44
N SER A 50 23.58 16.29 6.15
CA SER A 50 24.17 17.53 5.62
C SER A 50 23.59 18.01 4.29
N GLY A 51 22.25 18.10 4.17
CA GLY A 51 21.55 18.56 2.98
C GLY A 51 21.33 17.51 1.90
N ASN A 52 21.94 16.35 2.00
CA ASN A 52 21.70 15.19 1.14
C ASN A 52 20.59 14.30 1.72
N ILE A 53 19.38 14.80 1.74
CA ILE A 53 18.19 14.06 2.23
C ILE A 53 17.51 13.35 1.08
N ARG A 54 17.28 12.06 1.23
CA ARG A 54 16.49 11.25 0.31
C ARG A 54 15.22 10.78 1.00
N THR A 55 14.09 11.05 0.38
CA THR A 55 12.80 10.54 0.83
C THR A 55 12.38 9.37 -0.05
N THR A 56 11.99 8.28 0.58
CA THR A 56 11.42 7.10 -0.06
C THR A 56 10.03 6.84 0.49
N PHE A 57 9.24 6.05 -0.23
CA PHE A 57 7.90 5.65 0.21
C PHE A 57 7.71 4.14 0.14
N ALA A 58 6.82 3.65 0.98
CA ALA A 58 6.37 2.27 1.01
C ALA A 58 4.84 2.26 0.89
N LEU A 59 4.31 1.57 -0.13
CA LEU A 59 2.90 1.52 -0.43
C LEU A 59 2.42 0.07 -0.45
N GLU A 60 1.41 -0.23 0.36
CA GLU A 60 0.58 -1.43 0.26
C GLU A 60 -0.72 -1.07 -0.44
N SER A 61 -1.03 -1.78 -1.53
CA SER A 61 -2.03 -1.38 -2.51
C SER A 61 -3.48 -1.69 -2.14
N GLY A 62 -3.75 -2.23 -0.95
CA GLY A 62 -5.10 -2.59 -0.53
C GLY A 62 -5.64 -3.82 -1.24
N ASN A 63 -6.96 -3.90 -1.33
CA ASN A 63 -7.66 -4.95 -2.06
C ASN A 63 -8.96 -4.43 -2.68
N LEU A 64 -9.44 -5.13 -3.70
CA LEU A 64 -10.69 -4.85 -4.40
C LEU A 64 -11.70 -5.99 -4.23
N MET A 65 -11.55 -6.80 -3.19
CA MET A 65 -12.39 -7.97 -2.94
C MET A 65 -13.78 -7.58 -2.45
N ASN A 66 -14.78 -8.31 -2.90
CA ASN A 66 -16.07 -8.27 -2.24
C ASN A 66 -15.99 -9.01 -0.89
N MET A 67 -15.83 -8.27 0.19
CA MET A 67 -15.70 -8.81 1.54
C MET A 67 -16.94 -9.55 2.04
N ALA A 68 -18.10 -9.36 1.38
CA ALA A 68 -19.33 -10.10 1.69
C ALA A 68 -19.42 -11.44 0.95
N SER A 69 -18.52 -11.71 0.02
CA SER A 69 -18.53 -12.95 -0.78
C SER A 69 -18.08 -14.16 0.03
N SER A 70 -18.45 -15.35 -0.46
CA SER A 70 -18.01 -16.63 0.11
C SER A 70 -16.50 -16.83 0.09
N GLY A 71 -15.79 -16.17 -0.83
CA GLY A 71 -14.33 -16.19 -0.92
C GLY A 71 -13.63 -15.55 0.29
N ALA A 72 -14.30 -14.65 1.00
CA ALA A 72 -13.80 -14.06 2.25
C ALA A 72 -14.22 -14.87 3.50
N ALA A 73 -14.97 -15.94 3.35
CA ALA A 73 -15.53 -16.71 4.48
C ALA A 73 -14.46 -17.38 5.35
N TYR A 74 -13.29 -17.67 4.81
CA TYR A 74 -12.18 -18.26 5.56
C TYR A 74 -11.63 -17.35 6.67
N LEU A 75 -11.99 -16.07 6.65
CA LEU A 75 -11.59 -15.09 7.67
C LEU A 75 -12.48 -15.14 8.91
N LYS A 76 -13.69 -15.68 8.80
CA LYS A 76 -14.72 -15.65 9.88
C LYS A 76 -14.29 -16.31 11.20
N PRO A 77 -13.55 -17.44 11.21
CA PRO A 77 -13.17 -18.07 12.48
C PRO A 77 -12.12 -17.31 13.29
N ARG A 78 -11.43 -16.35 12.67
CA ARG A 78 -10.30 -15.62 13.26
C ARG A 78 -10.58 -14.14 13.55
N GLY A 79 -11.83 -13.72 13.45
CA GLY A 79 -12.20 -12.32 13.56
C GLY A 79 -11.97 -11.53 12.27
N ALA A 80 -12.17 -10.23 12.34
CA ALA A 80 -11.97 -9.36 11.19
C ALA A 80 -10.47 -9.23 10.87
N ALA A 81 -10.08 -9.58 9.64
CA ALA A 81 -8.74 -9.29 9.18
C ALA A 81 -8.55 -7.76 9.06
N ASN A 82 -7.35 -7.29 9.35
CA ASN A 82 -6.98 -5.89 9.11
C ASN A 82 -6.74 -5.64 7.63
N TRP A 83 -7.79 -5.68 6.84
CA TRP A 83 -7.79 -5.47 5.39
C TRP A 83 -8.62 -4.25 5.04
N GLN A 84 -8.16 -3.46 4.11
CA GLN A 84 -8.85 -2.26 3.65
C GLN A 84 -9.16 -2.36 2.17
N LEU A 85 -10.42 -2.06 1.81
CA LEU A 85 -10.83 -1.85 0.43
C LEU A 85 -10.19 -0.56 -0.10
N GLY A 86 -9.59 -0.66 -1.26
CA GLY A 86 -8.93 0.47 -1.89
C GLY A 86 -7.83 0.05 -2.83
N PHE A 87 -7.20 1.04 -3.43
CA PHE A 87 -6.09 0.84 -4.34
C PHE A 87 -5.00 1.91 -4.17
N GLY A 88 -3.79 1.56 -4.58
CA GLY A 88 -2.69 2.50 -4.70
C GLY A 88 -2.68 3.15 -6.08
N LEU A 89 -2.33 4.43 -6.12
CA LEU A 89 -2.08 5.18 -7.34
C LEU A 89 -0.70 5.80 -7.27
N ILE A 90 0.02 5.79 -8.38
CA ILE A 90 1.30 6.51 -8.52
C ILE A 90 1.21 7.40 -9.75
N GLU A 91 1.25 8.69 -9.52
CA GLU A 91 1.46 9.67 -10.58
C GLU A 91 2.97 9.85 -10.81
N SER A 92 3.39 9.97 -12.06
CA SER A 92 4.81 10.13 -12.40
C SER A 92 5.00 11.08 -13.57
N ASP A 93 5.99 11.94 -13.46
CA ASP A 93 6.49 12.78 -14.55
C ASP A 93 7.72 12.17 -15.25
N GLY A 94 8.04 10.91 -14.94
CA GLY A 94 9.22 10.21 -15.42
C GLY A 94 10.47 10.35 -14.54
N LYS A 95 10.49 11.30 -13.62
CA LYS A 95 11.58 11.51 -12.65
C LYS A 95 11.11 11.38 -11.21
N HIS A 96 9.94 11.90 -10.92
CA HIS A 96 9.34 11.92 -9.60
C HIS A 96 8.12 11.01 -9.57
N HIS A 97 7.88 10.39 -8.43
CA HIS A 97 6.77 9.48 -8.23
C HIS A 97 5.97 9.95 -7.02
N PHE A 98 4.68 10.15 -7.21
CA PHE A 98 3.75 10.65 -6.21
C PHE A 98 2.74 9.55 -5.86
N PRO A 99 3.03 8.76 -4.81
CA PRO A 99 2.14 7.70 -4.39
C PRO A 99 0.96 8.26 -3.62
N GLN A 100 -0.18 7.64 -3.81
CA GLN A 100 -1.42 7.96 -3.11
C GLN A 100 -2.16 6.66 -2.80
N VAL A 101 -2.93 6.66 -1.73
CA VAL A 101 -3.87 5.60 -1.41
C VAL A 101 -5.29 6.14 -1.59
N VAL A 102 -6.13 5.35 -2.24
CA VAL A 102 -7.53 5.68 -2.50
C VAL A 102 -8.41 4.66 -1.81
N PRO A 103 -8.94 4.97 -0.62
CA PRO A 103 -9.88 4.10 0.06
C PRO A 103 -11.17 3.98 -0.73
N MET A 104 -11.73 2.77 -0.76
CA MET A 104 -13.04 2.49 -1.35
C MET A 104 -14.08 2.21 -0.28
N ARG A 105 -15.31 2.62 -0.58
CA ARG A 105 -16.50 2.29 0.23
C ARG A 105 -16.96 0.86 -0.06
N LYS A 106 -17.75 0.31 0.85
CA LYS A 106 -18.32 -1.05 0.70
C LYS A 106 -19.20 -1.22 -0.55
N ASP A 107 -19.77 -0.14 -1.04
CA ASP A 107 -20.55 -0.10 -2.29
C ASP A 107 -19.70 -0.07 -3.57
N GLY A 108 -18.37 -0.08 -3.41
CA GLY A 108 -17.42 0.01 -4.52
C GLY A 108 -17.08 1.43 -4.95
N GLY A 109 -17.71 2.44 -4.34
CA GLY A 109 -17.43 3.83 -4.67
C GLY A 109 -16.17 4.37 -3.99
N PHE A 110 -15.60 5.41 -4.57
CA PHE A 110 -14.43 6.13 -4.01
C PHE A 110 -14.50 7.62 -4.34
N THR A 111 -13.68 8.40 -3.69
CA THR A 111 -13.55 9.83 -3.95
C THR A 111 -12.15 10.13 -4.46
N TRP A 112 -12.07 10.87 -5.56
CA TRP A 112 -10.83 11.28 -6.17
C TRP A 112 -10.93 12.70 -6.71
N GLY A 113 -9.93 13.55 -6.45
CA GLY A 113 -9.93 14.94 -6.91
C GLY A 113 -11.18 15.73 -6.48
N GLY A 114 -11.75 15.43 -5.31
CA GLY A 114 -12.99 16.04 -4.82
C GLY A 114 -14.26 15.56 -5.51
N LYS A 115 -14.18 14.56 -6.40
CA LYS A 115 -15.32 13.96 -7.09
C LYS A 115 -15.61 12.58 -6.56
N SER A 116 -16.89 12.22 -6.49
CA SER A 116 -17.35 10.89 -6.12
C SER A 116 -17.56 10.03 -7.37
N PHE A 117 -17.10 8.79 -7.29
CA PHE A 117 -17.20 7.78 -8.36
C PHE A 117 -17.89 6.55 -7.80
#